data_bcf552f6e1b2634ecafe437497b84835
#
_entry.id   bcf552f6e1b2634ecafe437497b84835
#
_cell.length_a   1.000
_cell.length_b   1.000
_cell.length_c   1.000
_cell.angle_alpha   90.00
_cell.angle_beta   90.00
_cell.angle_gamma   90.00
#
_symmetry.space_group_name_H-M   'P 1'
#
loop_
_entity.id
_entity.type
_entity.pdbx_description
1 polymer ?
#
loop_
_entity_poly.entity_id
_entity_poly.type
_entity_poly.pdbx_seq_one_letter_code
_entity_poly.pdbx_strand_id
1 'polypeptide(L)' 'NLVEEMVGMISASKAYEANATVAENVKTMMQSAMNI' A
#
# COMPACT_ATOMS: atom_id res chain seq x y z
N ASN A 1 13.71 21.14 8.66
CA ASN A 1 13.99 20.35 9.85
C ASN A 1 14.12 18.87 9.45
N LEU A 2 15.24 18.27 9.81
CA LEU A 2 15.56 16.90 9.43
C LEU A 2 14.55 15.89 9.98
N VAL A 3 14.14 16.06 11.22
CA VAL A 3 13.17 15.17 11.85
C VAL A 3 11.83 15.24 11.13
N GLU A 4 11.40 16.44 10.76
CA GLU A 4 10.16 16.62 10.04
C GLU A 4 10.18 15.94 8.68
N GLU A 5 11.31 16.04 7.99
CA GLU A 5 11.48 15.38 6.70
C GLU A 5 11.51 13.87 6.84
N MET A 6 12.15 13.35 7.88
CA MET A 6 12.19 11.92 8.13
C MET A 6 10.79 11.37 8.42
N VAL A 7 10.01 12.08 9.23
CA VAL A 7 8.62 11.69 9.52
C VAL A 7 7.80 11.68 8.24
N GLY A 8 7.99 12.70 7.38
CA GLY A 8 7.32 12.76 6.09
C GLY A 8 7.66 11.58 5.20
N MET A 9 8.93 11.20 5.17
CA MET A 9 9.37 10.05 4.37
C MET A 9 8.80 8.74 4.89
N ILE A 10 8.78 8.56 6.19
CA ILE A 10 8.22 7.35 6.81
C ILE A 10 6.72 7.28 6.52
N SER A 11 6.03 8.41 6.66
CA SER A 11 4.59 8.47 6.36
C SER A 11 4.29 8.13 4.91
N ALA A 12 5.09 8.68 3.99
CA ALA A 12 4.92 8.39 2.56
C ALA A 12 5.20 6.92 2.24
N SER A 13 6.22 6.35 2.88
CA SER A 13 6.58 4.95 2.71
C SER A 13 5.45 4.04 3.21
N LYS A 14 4.85 4.37 4.33
CA LYS A 14 3.73 3.61 4.88
C LYS A 14 2.50 3.71 4.00
N ALA A 15 2.22 4.88 3.43
CA ALA A 15 1.11 5.06 2.50
C ALA A 15 1.32 4.23 1.23
N TYR A 16 2.53 4.18 0.72
CA TYR A 16 2.87 3.36 -0.45
C TYR A 16 2.66 1.88 -0.14
N GLU A 17 3.13 1.43 1.03
CA GLU A 17 2.93 0.05 1.47
C GLU A 17 1.45 -0.32 1.57
N ALA A 18 0.66 0.57 2.16
CA ALA A 18 -0.78 0.35 2.29
C ALA A 18 -1.44 0.27 0.92
N ASN A 19 -1.07 1.17 0.01
CA ASN A 19 -1.63 1.17 -1.33
C ASN A 19 -1.25 -0.09 -2.10
N ALA A 20 -0.03 -0.55 -1.97
CA ALA A 20 0.42 -1.78 -2.60
C ALA A 20 -0.34 -2.99 -2.06
N THR A 21 -0.58 -3.03 -0.75
CA THR A 21 -1.34 -4.10 -0.11
C THR A 21 -2.77 -4.14 -0.62
N VAL A 22 -3.41 -2.98 -0.76
CA VAL A 22 -4.77 -2.90 -1.29
C VAL A 22 -4.81 -3.41 -2.73
N ALA A 23 -3.84 -3.01 -3.55
CA ALA A 23 -3.77 -3.48 -4.93
C ALA A 23 -3.63 -5.00 -5.01
N GLU A 24 -2.82 -5.58 -4.14
CA GLU A 24 -2.64 -7.02 -4.07
C GLU A 24 -3.92 -7.73 -3.64
N ASN A 25 -4.62 -7.17 -2.66
CA ASN A 25 -5.88 -7.72 -2.19
C ASN A 25 -6.96 -7.70 -3.28
N VAL A 26 -7.03 -6.60 -4.03
CA VAL A 26 -7.97 -6.49 -5.15
C VAL A 26 -7.66 -7.54 -6.20
N LYS A 27 -6.39 -7.74 -6.51
CA LYS A 27 -5.96 -8.75 -7.47
C LYS A 27 -6.38 -10.15 -7.02
N THR A 28 -6.20 -10.45 -5.74
CA THR A 28 -6.61 -11.74 -5.17
C THR A 28 -8.12 -11.93 -5.26
N MET A 29 -8.88 -10.88 -4.95
CA MET A 29 -10.34 -10.94 -5.04
C MET A 29 -10.81 -11.15 -6.46
N MET A 30 -10.16 -10.51 -7.43
CA MET A 30 -10.50 -10.69 -8.83
C MET A 30 -10.24 -12.11 -9.30
N GLN A 31 -9.11 -12.68 -8.91
CA GLN A 31 -8.78 -14.06 -9.23
C GLN A 31 -9.80 -15.03 -8.63
N SER A 32 -10.20 -14.79 -7.41
CA SER A 32 -11.20 -15.60 -6.72
C SER A 32 -12.55 -15.53 -7.43
N ALA A 33 -12.93 -14.33 -7.87
CA ALA A 33 -14.18 -14.13 -8.60
C ALA A 33 -14.17 -14.82 -9.97
N MET A 34 -13.02 -14.83 -10.63
CA MET A 34 -12.88 -15.45 -11.95
C MET A 34 -12.77 -16.97 -11.88
N ASN A 35 -12.47 -17.49 -10.74
CA ASN A 35 -12.18 -18.90 -10.54
C ASN A 35 -13.40 -19.71 -10.09
N ILE A 36 -14.56 -19.18 -10.25
CA ILE A 36 -15.83 -19.85 -9.89
C ILE A 36 -16.23 -20.92 -10.94
#